data_d310ffeb452b1e8eacefce5c8f5732ed
#
_entry.id   d310ffeb452b1e8eacefce5c8f5732ed
#
_cell.length_a   1.000
_cell.length_b   1.000
_cell.length_c   1.000
_cell.angle_alpha   90.00
_cell.angle_beta   90.00
_cell.angle_gamma   90.00
#
_symmetry.space_group_name_H-M   'P 1'
#
loop_
_entity.id
_entity.type
_entity.pdbx_description
1 polymer ?
#
loop_
_entity_poly.entity_id
_entity_poly.type
_entity_poly.pdbx_seq_one_letter_code
_entity_poly.pdbx_strand_id
1 'polypeptide(L)'
;MLPADYLKAMDDAVYMGQKFFVWPFLQPAFRNDKDNAMRIAELFNKAGAESKNRGLQFGYHNHNFEFDPIGDTNMMSIFMNNTDPNLVKFELDLYWVVFANVDPIAFIKQHPGRFALYHVKDMAKSDKRESIEIGDGSIDFNKIFKETKKIGADYFLVEQEAYRTGSMAAMKTDYQRIKKLKF
;
A
#
# COMPACT_ATOMS: atom_id res chain seq x y z
N MET A 1 2.32 -23.80 -5.02
CA MET A 1 3.43 -23.27 -5.84
C MET A 1 2.95 -21.98 -6.48
N LEU A 2 3.77 -20.97 -6.56
CA LEU A 2 3.43 -19.74 -7.31
C LEU A 2 3.45 -20.01 -8.80
N PRO A 3 2.63 -19.29 -9.62
CA PRO A 3 2.71 -19.39 -11.07
C PRO A 3 4.12 -19.06 -11.61
N ALA A 4 4.54 -19.72 -12.70
CA ALA A 4 5.88 -19.55 -13.28
C ALA A 4 6.15 -18.07 -13.69
N ASP A 5 5.14 -17.37 -14.21
CA ASP A 5 5.24 -15.96 -14.59
C ASP A 5 5.56 -15.05 -13.38
N TYR A 6 5.06 -15.41 -12.20
CA TYR A 6 5.39 -14.69 -10.96
C TYR A 6 6.84 -14.87 -10.55
N LEU A 7 7.36 -16.09 -10.64
CA LEU A 7 8.76 -16.37 -10.33
C LEU A 7 9.67 -15.65 -11.32
N LYS A 8 9.33 -15.67 -12.61
CA LYS A 8 10.06 -14.90 -13.63
C LYS A 8 10.04 -13.39 -13.34
N ALA A 9 8.89 -12.82 -12.99
CA ALA A 9 8.79 -11.40 -12.64
C ALA A 9 9.65 -11.04 -11.42
N MET A 10 9.78 -11.92 -10.44
CA MET A 10 10.70 -11.74 -9.31
C MET A 10 12.16 -11.76 -9.76
N ASP A 11 12.53 -12.69 -10.67
CA ASP A 11 13.88 -12.76 -11.22
C ASP A 11 14.20 -11.50 -12.05
N ASP A 12 13.25 -10.98 -12.83
CA ASP A 12 13.38 -9.71 -13.57
C ASP A 12 13.55 -8.52 -12.61
N ALA A 13 12.81 -8.50 -11.48
CA ALA A 13 12.97 -7.48 -10.44
C ALA A 13 14.38 -7.50 -9.81
N VAL A 14 14.93 -8.67 -9.54
CA VAL A 14 16.30 -8.82 -9.06
C VAL A 14 17.30 -8.30 -10.10
N TYR A 15 17.12 -8.67 -11.38
CA TYR A 15 17.97 -8.20 -12.46
C TYR A 15 17.97 -6.67 -12.60
N MET A 16 16.81 -6.03 -12.36
CA MET A 16 16.69 -4.57 -12.37
C MET A 16 17.20 -3.89 -11.07
N GLY A 17 17.67 -4.65 -10.09
CA GLY A 17 18.17 -4.11 -8.82
C GLY A 17 17.09 -3.62 -7.88
N GLN A 18 15.86 -4.09 -8.03
CA GLN A 18 14.77 -3.74 -7.12
C GLN A 18 14.99 -4.38 -5.75
N LYS A 19 14.43 -3.74 -4.71
CA LYS A 19 14.46 -4.26 -3.32
C LYS A 19 13.13 -4.86 -2.90
N PHE A 20 12.05 -4.43 -3.53
CA PHE A 20 10.69 -4.84 -3.23
C PHE A 20 10.03 -5.46 -4.45
N PHE A 21 9.17 -6.46 -4.20
CA PHE A 21 8.26 -7.03 -5.17
C PHE A 21 6.84 -6.90 -4.60
N VAL A 22 6.04 -5.99 -5.17
CA VAL A 22 4.71 -5.65 -4.63
C VAL A 22 3.61 -6.28 -5.47
N TRP A 23 2.65 -6.92 -4.80
CA TRP A 23 1.40 -7.34 -5.42
C TRP A 23 0.41 -6.18 -5.37
N PRO A 24 0.07 -5.57 -6.52
CA PRO A 24 -0.56 -4.25 -6.51
C PRO A 24 -2.08 -4.27 -6.39
N PHE A 25 -2.76 -5.41 -6.63
CA PHE A 25 -4.22 -5.43 -6.75
C PHE A 25 -4.81 -6.83 -6.71
N LEU A 26 -5.93 -7.00 -6.00
CA LEU A 26 -6.73 -8.21 -6.03
C LEU A 26 -7.92 -8.06 -6.98
N GLN A 27 -8.08 -9.03 -7.88
CA GLN A 27 -9.21 -9.07 -8.79
C GLN A 27 -10.54 -9.24 -8.01
N PRO A 28 -11.67 -8.67 -8.49
CA PRO A 28 -12.96 -8.72 -7.78
C PRO A 28 -13.43 -10.14 -7.41
N ALA A 29 -13.09 -11.14 -8.22
CA ALA A 29 -13.44 -12.54 -7.97
C ALA A 29 -12.82 -13.12 -6.68
N PHE A 30 -11.80 -12.47 -6.12
CA PHE A 30 -11.12 -12.92 -4.90
C PHE A 30 -11.46 -12.09 -3.66
N ARG A 31 -12.40 -11.15 -3.78
CA ARG A 31 -12.79 -10.24 -2.70
C ARG A 31 -14.00 -10.73 -1.93
N ASN A 32 -14.24 -10.12 -0.75
CA ASN A 32 -15.46 -10.25 0.05
C ASN A 32 -15.82 -11.69 0.49
N ASP A 33 -14.81 -12.55 0.62
CA ASP A 33 -14.94 -13.92 1.08
C ASP A 33 -13.82 -14.24 2.06
N LYS A 34 -14.18 -14.72 3.26
CA LYS A 34 -13.23 -15.00 4.36
C LYS A 34 -12.28 -16.14 4.01
N ASP A 35 -12.76 -17.19 3.35
CA ASP A 35 -11.94 -18.33 2.98
C ASP A 35 -10.96 -17.96 1.86
N ASN A 36 -11.41 -17.14 0.89
CA ASN A 36 -10.51 -16.60 -0.12
C ASN A 36 -9.45 -15.68 0.50
N ALA A 37 -9.82 -14.82 1.43
CA ALA A 37 -8.85 -13.97 2.13
C ALA A 37 -7.79 -14.78 2.88
N MET A 38 -8.17 -15.87 3.54
CA MET A 38 -7.24 -16.79 4.19
C MET A 38 -6.28 -17.46 3.20
N ARG A 39 -6.80 -17.96 2.07
CA ARG A 39 -5.98 -18.57 1.00
C ARG A 39 -4.99 -17.55 0.40
N ILE A 40 -5.41 -16.29 0.25
CA ILE A 40 -4.55 -15.21 -0.24
C ILE A 40 -3.46 -14.89 0.78
N ALA A 41 -3.75 -14.85 2.07
CA ALA A 41 -2.73 -14.68 3.11
C ALA A 41 -1.67 -15.79 3.06
N GLU A 42 -2.09 -17.05 2.87
CA GLU A 42 -1.14 -18.17 2.65
C GLU A 42 -0.30 -17.96 1.37
N LEU A 43 -0.93 -17.47 0.30
CA LEU A 43 -0.24 -17.19 -0.95
C LEU A 43 0.77 -16.04 -0.79
N PHE A 44 0.44 -15.00 -0.01
CA PHE A 44 1.37 -13.93 0.34
C PHE A 44 2.57 -14.46 1.14
N ASN A 45 2.37 -15.37 2.09
CA ASN A 45 3.47 -16.02 2.81
C ASN A 45 4.39 -16.80 1.86
N LYS A 46 3.83 -17.52 0.89
CA LYS A 46 4.61 -18.24 -0.14
C LYS A 46 5.37 -17.26 -1.04
N ALA A 47 4.71 -16.18 -1.48
CA ALA A 47 5.34 -15.13 -2.28
C ALA A 47 6.46 -14.42 -1.50
N GLY A 48 6.24 -14.17 -0.21
CA GLY A 48 7.23 -13.60 0.69
C GLY A 48 8.46 -14.50 0.85
N ALA A 49 8.28 -15.79 1.02
CA ALA A 49 9.38 -16.76 1.10
C ALA A 49 10.20 -16.81 -0.21
N GLU A 50 9.52 -16.86 -1.36
CA GLU A 50 10.17 -16.86 -2.68
C GLU A 50 10.90 -15.53 -2.97
N SER A 51 10.32 -14.39 -2.58
CA SER A 51 10.96 -13.09 -2.68
C SER A 51 12.22 -13.03 -1.82
N LYS A 52 12.14 -13.46 -0.56
CA LYS A 52 13.26 -13.48 0.38
C LYS A 52 14.43 -14.36 -0.12
N ASN A 53 14.14 -15.53 -0.70
CA ASN A 53 15.15 -16.39 -1.31
C ASN A 53 15.92 -15.71 -2.46
N ARG A 54 15.33 -14.68 -3.08
CA ARG A 54 15.89 -13.88 -4.16
C ARG A 54 16.51 -12.56 -3.70
N GLY A 55 16.49 -12.29 -2.39
CA GLY A 55 16.95 -11.01 -1.82
C GLY A 55 15.96 -9.85 -1.97
N LEU A 56 14.70 -10.14 -2.30
CA LEU A 56 13.61 -9.17 -2.37
C LEU A 56 12.76 -9.19 -1.09
N GLN A 57 12.13 -8.08 -0.77
CA GLN A 57 11.05 -8.00 0.19
C GLN A 57 9.71 -8.03 -0.54
N PHE A 58 8.84 -8.99 -0.21
CA PHE A 58 7.47 -9.01 -0.72
C PHE A 58 6.61 -7.98 -0.02
N GLY A 59 5.76 -7.27 -0.80
CA GLY A 59 4.76 -6.34 -0.32
C GLY A 59 3.38 -6.58 -0.93
N TYR A 60 2.34 -6.15 -0.23
CA TYR A 60 0.98 -6.05 -0.75
C TYR A 60 0.50 -4.60 -0.67
N HIS A 61 -0.07 -4.09 -1.76
CA HIS A 61 -0.67 -2.76 -1.85
C HIS A 61 -2.18 -2.83 -1.64
N ASN A 62 -2.70 -2.03 -0.72
CA ASN A 62 -4.12 -1.99 -0.41
C ASN A 62 -4.88 -0.96 -1.24
N HIS A 63 -6.18 -1.23 -1.39
CA HIS A 63 -7.22 -0.28 -1.76
C HIS A 63 -8.22 -0.10 -0.61
N ASN A 64 -9.40 0.43 -0.90
CA ASN A 64 -10.46 0.57 0.10
C ASN A 64 -11.18 -0.75 0.40
N PHE A 65 -11.32 -1.63 -0.59
CA PHE A 65 -12.14 -2.84 -0.46
C PHE A 65 -11.60 -3.85 0.56
N GLU A 66 -10.31 -3.79 0.91
CA GLU A 66 -9.77 -4.64 1.97
C GLU A 66 -10.31 -4.27 3.36
N PHE A 67 -10.83 -3.07 3.51
CA PHE A 67 -11.45 -2.58 4.74
C PHE A 67 -12.97 -2.81 4.79
N ASP A 68 -13.58 -3.26 3.67
CA ASP A 68 -14.99 -3.60 3.63
C ASP A 68 -15.30 -4.78 4.57
N PRO A 69 -16.43 -4.76 5.31
CA PRO A 69 -16.74 -5.80 6.26
C PRO A 69 -17.03 -7.14 5.59
N ILE A 70 -16.45 -8.21 6.15
CA ILE A 70 -16.72 -9.61 5.82
C ILE A 70 -17.17 -10.29 7.13
N GLY A 71 -18.46 -10.29 7.41
CA GLY A 71 -18.99 -10.75 8.71
C GLY A 71 -18.46 -9.88 9.85
N ASP A 72 -17.69 -10.48 10.76
CA ASP A 72 -17.10 -9.85 11.95
C ASP A 72 -15.68 -9.28 11.73
N THR A 73 -15.17 -9.32 10.51
CA THR A 73 -13.80 -8.94 10.15
C THR A 73 -13.75 -8.22 8.80
N ASN A 74 -12.56 -8.02 8.26
CA ASN A 74 -12.29 -7.54 6.90
C ASN A 74 -11.02 -8.19 6.35
N MET A 75 -10.79 -8.08 5.03
CA MET A 75 -9.62 -8.70 4.36
C MET A 75 -8.31 -8.19 4.92
N MET A 76 -8.20 -6.87 5.19
CA MET A 76 -6.96 -6.29 5.72
C MET A 76 -6.60 -6.90 7.08
N SER A 77 -7.57 -7.04 7.98
CA SER A 77 -7.37 -7.69 9.29
C SER A 77 -6.94 -9.15 9.14
N ILE A 78 -7.54 -9.87 8.18
CA ILE A 78 -7.14 -11.26 7.89
C ILE A 78 -5.68 -11.29 7.42
N PHE A 79 -5.27 -10.44 6.49
CA PHE A 79 -3.91 -10.37 5.98
C PHE A 79 -2.90 -10.02 7.08
N MET A 80 -3.22 -9.02 7.92
CA MET A 80 -2.37 -8.63 9.04
C MET A 80 -2.12 -9.76 10.03
N ASN A 81 -3.17 -10.55 10.33
CA ASN A 81 -3.13 -11.58 11.35
C ASN A 81 -2.59 -12.94 10.85
N ASN A 82 -2.65 -13.20 9.53
CA ASN A 82 -2.33 -14.52 8.96
C ASN A 82 -1.12 -14.50 8.02
N THR A 83 -0.36 -13.39 7.98
CA THR A 83 0.90 -13.32 7.24
C THR A 83 2.09 -13.13 8.18
N ASP A 84 3.20 -13.81 7.87
CA ASP A 84 4.46 -13.67 8.61
C ASP A 84 5.05 -12.26 8.41
N PRO A 85 5.24 -11.46 9.46
CA PRO A 85 5.78 -10.10 9.36
C PRO A 85 7.23 -10.02 8.85
N ASN A 86 7.97 -11.15 8.86
CA ASN A 86 9.31 -11.24 8.31
C ASN A 86 9.33 -11.57 6.81
N LEU A 87 8.21 -12.01 6.26
CA LEU A 87 8.06 -12.38 4.85
C LEU A 87 7.22 -11.37 4.09
N VAL A 88 6.17 -10.83 4.73
CA VAL A 88 5.16 -9.99 4.10
C VAL A 88 5.13 -8.62 4.74
N LYS A 89 5.41 -7.59 3.97
CA LYS A 89 5.19 -6.19 4.30
C LYS A 89 4.00 -5.66 3.52
N PHE A 90 3.57 -4.45 3.86
CA PHE A 90 2.50 -3.76 3.15
C PHE A 90 3.04 -2.45 2.59
N GLU A 91 2.59 -2.14 1.38
CA GLU A 91 2.65 -0.82 0.81
C GLU A 91 1.32 -0.15 1.11
N LEU A 92 1.32 0.72 2.14
CA LEU A 92 0.09 1.34 2.61
C LEU A 92 -0.28 2.53 1.73
N ASP A 93 -1.37 2.41 0.99
CA ASP A 93 -1.93 3.56 0.29
C ASP A 93 -2.78 4.39 1.25
N LEU A 94 -2.26 5.56 1.60
CA LEU A 94 -2.88 6.47 2.58
C LEU A 94 -4.22 7.03 2.11
N TYR A 95 -4.38 7.25 0.80
CA TYR A 95 -5.63 7.71 0.21
C TYR A 95 -6.74 6.67 0.40
N TRP A 96 -6.46 5.40 0.07
CA TRP A 96 -7.45 4.34 0.17
C TRP A 96 -7.83 4.00 1.61
N VAL A 97 -6.89 4.13 2.55
CA VAL A 97 -7.18 4.01 3.99
C VAL A 97 -8.16 5.10 4.44
N VAL A 98 -7.90 6.36 4.07
CA VAL A 98 -8.79 7.49 4.39
C VAL A 98 -10.12 7.36 3.64
N PHE A 99 -10.09 6.89 2.38
CA PHE A 99 -11.29 6.62 1.60
C PHE A 99 -12.21 5.60 2.28
N ALA A 100 -11.65 4.58 2.89
CA ALA A 100 -12.36 3.59 3.70
C ALA A 100 -12.81 4.13 5.08
N ASN A 101 -12.61 5.42 5.38
CA ASN A 101 -12.90 6.07 6.65
C ASN A 101 -12.11 5.50 7.84
N VAL A 102 -10.90 4.99 7.60
CA VAL A 102 -9.96 4.51 8.61
C VAL A 102 -8.95 5.61 8.92
N ASP A 103 -8.60 5.81 10.20
CA ASP A 103 -7.51 6.72 10.57
C ASP A 103 -6.16 6.05 10.27
N PRO A 104 -5.37 6.55 9.31
CA PRO A 104 -4.12 5.92 8.92
C PRO A 104 -3.08 5.91 10.05
N ILE A 105 -3.07 6.92 10.92
CA ILE A 105 -2.10 6.98 12.03
C ILE A 105 -2.43 5.94 13.09
N ALA A 106 -3.71 5.81 13.45
CA ALA A 106 -4.16 4.78 14.39
C ALA A 106 -3.87 3.39 13.82
N PHE A 107 -4.18 3.17 12.54
CA PHE A 107 -3.96 1.90 11.86
C PHE A 107 -2.46 1.51 11.82
N ILE A 108 -1.58 2.45 11.47
CA ILE A 108 -0.13 2.23 11.46
C ILE A 108 0.38 1.89 12.86
N LYS A 109 -0.08 2.58 13.89
CA LYS A 109 0.34 2.33 15.28
C LYS A 109 -0.10 0.98 15.83
N GLN A 110 -1.23 0.46 15.35
CA GLN A 110 -1.72 -0.88 15.72
C GLN A 110 -0.88 -2.00 15.08
N HIS A 111 -0.17 -1.72 13.98
CA HIS A 111 0.57 -2.71 13.20
C HIS A 111 2.05 -2.32 13.02
N PRO A 112 2.82 -2.16 14.11
CA PRO A 112 4.20 -1.69 14.02
C PRO A 112 5.06 -2.65 13.20
N GLY A 113 5.91 -2.08 12.32
CA GLY A 113 6.84 -2.85 11.50
C GLY A 113 6.21 -3.62 10.33
N ARG A 114 4.91 -3.43 10.07
CA ARG A 114 4.23 -4.08 8.93
C ARG A 114 4.31 -3.28 7.64
N PHE A 115 4.49 -1.97 7.72
CA PHE A 115 4.49 -1.05 6.57
C PHE A 115 5.90 -0.62 6.23
N ALA A 116 6.40 -1.04 5.06
CA ALA A 116 7.72 -0.64 4.54
C ALA A 116 7.61 0.45 3.47
N LEU A 117 6.50 0.47 2.75
CA LEU A 117 6.22 1.39 1.66
C LEU A 117 4.90 2.14 1.90
N TYR A 118 4.82 3.36 1.40
CA TYR A 118 3.61 4.17 1.47
C TYR A 118 3.31 4.82 0.12
N HIS A 119 2.10 4.67 -0.40
CA HIS A 119 1.59 5.53 -1.44
C HIS A 119 1.08 6.83 -0.86
N VAL A 120 1.61 7.93 -1.40
CA VAL A 120 1.24 9.30 -1.06
C VAL A 120 0.38 9.84 -2.19
N LYS A 121 -0.94 9.77 -1.98
CA LYS A 121 -1.97 10.21 -2.91
C LYS A 121 -2.98 11.03 -2.13
N ASP A 122 -3.21 12.29 -2.54
CA ASP A 122 -4.11 13.19 -1.82
C ASP A 122 -5.55 13.08 -2.32
N MET A 123 -6.49 13.41 -1.45
CA MET A 123 -7.92 13.25 -1.67
C MET A 123 -8.61 14.62 -1.74
N ALA A 124 -9.31 14.88 -2.84
CA ALA A 124 -10.11 16.10 -2.99
C ALA A 124 -11.18 16.20 -1.88
N LYS A 125 -11.45 17.43 -1.45
CA LYS A 125 -12.47 17.77 -0.44
C LYS A 125 -13.91 17.70 -0.98
N SER A 126 -14.08 17.33 -2.26
CA SER A 126 -15.38 17.14 -2.91
C SER A 126 -16.03 15.82 -2.53
N ASP A 127 -17.33 15.69 -2.74
CA ASP A 127 -18.07 14.45 -2.51
C ASP A 127 -17.57 13.27 -3.35
N LYS A 128 -16.98 13.53 -4.51
CA LYS A 128 -16.39 12.51 -5.37
C LYS A 128 -15.08 11.93 -4.80
N ARG A 129 -14.41 12.67 -3.92
CA ARG A 129 -13.18 12.25 -3.27
C ARG A 129 -12.08 11.79 -4.25
N GLU A 130 -12.04 12.38 -5.46
CA GLU A 130 -11.04 12.05 -6.49
C GLU A 130 -9.62 12.36 -6.01
N SER A 131 -8.62 11.70 -6.59
CA SER A 131 -7.23 12.07 -6.31
C SER A 131 -6.93 13.47 -6.83
N ILE A 132 -6.10 14.20 -6.12
CA ILE A 132 -5.75 15.61 -6.41
C ILE A 132 -4.29 15.83 -6.05
N GLU A 133 -3.70 16.91 -6.55
CA GLU A 133 -2.31 17.27 -6.26
C GLU A 133 -2.09 17.43 -4.75
N ILE A 134 -0.98 16.87 -4.25
CA ILE A 134 -0.59 16.84 -2.83
C ILE A 134 -0.68 18.25 -2.22
N GLY A 135 -1.38 18.36 -1.10
CA GLY A 135 -1.58 19.61 -0.36
C GLY A 135 -2.80 20.44 -0.78
N ASP A 136 -3.50 20.06 -1.86
CA ASP A 136 -4.80 20.64 -2.24
C ASP A 136 -5.97 19.84 -1.64
N GLY A 137 -5.69 18.64 -1.18
CA GLY A 137 -6.66 17.70 -0.64
C GLY A 137 -6.92 17.83 0.85
N SER A 138 -7.41 16.73 1.42
CA SER A 138 -7.84 16.63 2.83
C SER A 138 -6.88 15.84 3.72
N ILE A 139 -5.86 15.18 3.16
CA ILE A 139 -4.97 14.30 3.92
C ILE A 139 -3.81 15.10 4.53
N ASP A 140 -3.67 15.05 5.85
CA ASP A 140 -2.57 15.72 6.56
C ASP A 140 -1.30 14.85 6.55
N PHE A 141 -0.56 14.91 5.44
CA PHE A 141 0.70 14.17 5.29
C PHE A 141 1.78 14.60 6.26
N ASN A 142 1.83 15.86 6.70
CA ASN A 142 2.80 16.30 7.70
C ASN A 142 2.64 15.53 9.01
N LYS A 143 1.39 15.36 9.46
CA LYS A 143 1.06 14.60 10.65
C LYS A 143 1.39 13.12 10.48
N ILE A 144 0.97 12.53 9.34
CA ILE A 144 1.23 11.13 9.04
C ILE A 144 2.72 10.85 8.97
N PHE A 145 3.49 11.62 8.21
CA PHE A 145 4.94 11.39 8.04
C PHE A 145 5.71 11.53 9.35
N LYS A 146 5.34 12.49 10.20
CA LYS A 146 5.91 12.61 11.53
C LYS A 146 5.71 11.36 12.38
N GLU A 147 4.54 10.73 12.27
CA GLU A 147 4.23 9.50 13.00
C GLU A 147 4.86 8.26 12.36
N THR A 148 4.92 8.19 11.01
CA THR A 148 5.49 7.04 10.28
C THR A 148 7.02 7.01 10.37
N LYS A 149 7.69 8.16 10.41
CA LYS A 149 9.14 8.21 10.62
C LYS A 149 9.56 7.55 11.93
N LYS A 150 8.74 7.68 12.98
CA LYS A 150 9.00 7.06 14.28
C LYS A 150 8.87 5.53 14.26
N ILE A 151 8.22 4.96 13.25
CA ILE A 151 7.92 3.54 13.15
C ILE A 151 8.61 2.84 11.96
N GLY A 152 9.58 3.51 11.31
CA GLY A 152 10.49 2.89 10.35
C GLY A 152 9.94 2.74 8.94
N ALA A 153 9.33 3.78 8.38
CA ALA A 153 8.98 3.83 6.96
C ALA A 153 10.24 3.89 6.07
N ASP A 154 10.35 3.00 5.08
CA ASP A 154 11.50 2.94 4.18
C ASP A 154 11.37 3.89 2.99
N TYR A 155 10.21 3.88 2.31
CA TYR A 155 9.97 4.67 1.11
C TYR A 155 8.56 5.24 1.03
N PHE A 156 8.47 6.43 0.43
CA PHE A 156 7.21 7.10 0.08
C PHE A 156 7.14 7.27 -1.44
N LEU A 157 6.09 6.74 -2.05
CA LEU A 157 5.84 6.79 -3.49
C LEU A 157 4.66 7.72 -3.76
N VAL A 158 4.88 8.75 -4.56
CA VAL A 158 3.81 9.67 -4.97
C VAL A 158 3.01 9.03 -6.10
N GLU A 159 1.69 8.99 -5.93
CA GLU A 159 0.75 8.52 -6.94
C GLU A 159 -0.39 9.52 -7.14
N GLN A 160 -0.85 9.65 -8.38
CA GLN A 160 -2.03 10.43 -8.73
C GLN A 160 -2.75 9.79 -9.91
N GLU A 161 -4.07 9.63 -9.83
CA GLU A 161 -4.91 8.96 -10.83
C GLU A 161 -5.82 9.94 -11.58
N ALA A 162 -6.14 11.10 -11.01
CA ALA A 162 -6.92 12.15 -11.66
C ALA A 162 -6.09 13.44 -11.78
N TYR A 163 -6.18 14.11 -12.90
CA TYR A 163 -5.32 15.25 -13.25
C TYR A 163 -6.14 16.46 -13.71
N ARG A 164 -5.98 17.60 -13.05
CA ARG A 164 -6.62 18.86 -13.47
C ARG A 164 -5.95 19.48 -14.70
N THR A 165 -4.64 19.35 -14.82
CA THR A 165 -3.81 20.02 -15.83
C THR A 165 -2.92 19.07 -16.63
N GLY A 166 -3.16 17.75 -16.52
CA GLY A 166 -2.35 16.71 -17.13
C GLY A 166 -1.29 16.12 -16.21
N SER A 167 -0.94 14.86 -16.44
CA SER A 167 -0.12 14.04 -15.54
C SER A 167 1.26 14.65 -15.23
N MET A 168 1.98 15.15 -16.25
CA MET A 168 3.31 15.73 -16.05
C MET A 168 3.28 17.03 -15.22
N ALA A 169 2.25 17.85 -15.41
CA ALA A 169 2.10 19.09 -14.64
C ALA A 169 1.74 18.78 -13.17
N ALA A 170 0.84 17.81 -12.94
CA ALA A 170 0.48 17.33 -11.62
C ALA A 170 1.69 16.75 -10.88
N MET A 171 2.42 15.81 -11.48
CA MET A 171 3.60 15.20 -10.88
C MET A 171 4.71 16.21 -10.56
N LYS A 172 4.89 17.25 -11.41
CA LYS A 172 5.81 18.34 -11.11
C LYS A 172 5.37 19.14 -9.88
N THR A 173 4.08 19.40 -9.74
CA THR A 173 3.50 20.08 -8.57
C THR A 173 3.69 19.23 -7.31
N ASP A 174 3.35 17.95 -7.35
CA ASP A 174 3.49 17.01 -6.25
C ASP A 174 4.95 16.88 -5.79
N TYR A 175 5.87 16.74 -6.73
CA TYR A 175 7.30 16.70 -6.43
C TYR A 175 7.78 17.97 -5.71
N GLN A 176 7.32 19.15 -6.14
CA GLN A 176 7.68 20.40 -5.49
C GLN A 176 7.09 20.54 -4.09
N ARG A 177 5.91 19.98 -3.85
CA ARG A 177 5.19 20.08 -2.59
C ARG A 177 5.68 19.06 -1.58
N ILE A 178 5.89 17.81 -1.99
CA ILE A 178 6.39 16.77 -1.09
C ILE A 178 7.77 17.10 -0.53
N LYS A 179 8.63 17.77 -1.31
CA LYS A 179 9.95 18.24 -0.84
C LYS A 179 9.88 19.30 0.26
N LYS A 180 8.74 19.95 0.44
CA LYS A 180 8.51 20.95 1.49
C LYS A 180 7.90 20.35 2.75
N LEU A 181 7.42 19.13 2.69
CA LEU A 181 6.89 18.44 3.86
C LEU A 181 8.05 18.15 4.84
N LYS A 182 7.79 18.39 6.12
CA LYS A 182 8.77 18.11 7.18
C LYS A 182 8.51 16.70 7.69
N PHE A 183 9.45 15.83 7.45
CA PHE A 183 9.46 14.45 7.96
C PHE A 183 9.99 14.37 9.39
#